data_11866e075b142ab6e4d05e23381fd9bc
#
_entry.id   11866e075b142ab6e4d05e23381fd9bc
#
_cell.length_a   1.000
_cell.length_b   1.000
_cell.length_c   1.000
_cell.angle_alpha   90.00
_cell.angle_beta   90.00
_cell.angle_gamma   90.00
#
_symmetry.space_group_name_H-M   'P 1'
#
loop_
_entity.id
_entity.type
_entity.pdbx_description
1 polymer ?
#
loop_
_entity_poly.entity_id
_entity_poly.type
_entity_poly.pdbx_seq_one_letter_code
_entity_poly.pdbx_strand_id
1 'polypeptide(L)'
;GTGKTYLAVAYAVSMLKSERVEKIILTRPAVEAGESLGFLPGDMKEKVDPYLRPLYDALNEMLGLETVEKYVEKQVIEIAPLAFMRGRTLNDAIVILDEAQNATCAQMKMFLTRMGKNCKMVVTGDVTQIDLIKKKDSGLMQACTILDHIDGISIIHLENSDVVRNPLVQKI
;
A
#
# COMPACT_ATOMS: atom_id res chain seq x y z
N GLY A 1 -11.65 -5.17 -8.87
CA GLY A 1 -10.36 -5.54 -9.21
C GLY A 1 -9.92 -6.98 -9.13
N THR A 2 -8.63 -7.14 -9.17
CA THR A 2 -7.96 -8.45 -9.10
C THR A 2 -7.77 -8.95 -7.66
N GLY A 3 -8.13 -8.16 -6.65
CA GLY A 3 -7.92 -8.53 -5.25
C GLY A 3 -6.50 -8.30 -4.75
N LYS A 4 -5.73 -7.46 -5.43
CA LYS A 4 -4.33 -7.20 -5.08
C LYS A 4 -4.16 -6.72 -3.64
N THR A 5 -4.95 -5.75 -3.22
CA THR A 5 -4.89 -5.21 -1.85
C THR A 5 -5.16 -6.30 -0.83
N TYR A 6 -6.22 -7.06 -1.04
CA TYR A 6 -6.60 -8.15 -0.13
C TYR A 6 -5.52 -9.21 -0.03
N LEU A 7 -4.97 -9.64 -1.17
CA LEU A 7 -3.90 -10.65 -1.19
C LEU A 7 -2.63 -10.16 -0.49
N ALA A 8 -2.25 -8.90 -0.71
CA ALA A 8 -1.08 -8.34 -0.06
C ALA A 8 -1.26 -8.28 1.46
N VAL A 9 -2.44 -7.85 1.93
CA VAL A 9 -2.75 -7.79 3.35
C VAL A 9 -2.79 -9.21 3.95
N ALA A 10 -3.38 -10.18 3.24
CA ALA A 10 -3.41 -11.57 3.69
C ALA A 10 -1.99 -12.12 3.87
N TYR A 11 -1.11 -11.82 2.93
CA TYR A 11 0.29 -12.23 3.01
C TYR A 11 0.97 -11.61 4.24
N ALA A 12 0.74 -10.32 4.47
CA ALA A 12 1.31 -9.62 5.64
C ALA A 12 0.83 -10.24 6.96
N VAL A 13 -0.47 -10.53 7.05
CA VAL A 13 -1.04 -11.18 8.24
C VAL A 13 -0.42 -12.56 8.46
N SER A 14 -0.23 -13.31 7.38
CA SER A 14 0.44 -14.63 7.46
C SER A 14 1.86 -14.51 8.00
N MET A 15 2.62 -13.52 7.54
CA MET A 15 3.99 -13.31 8.01
C MET A 15 4.04 -12.89 9.48
N LEU A 16 3.08 -12.09 9.93
CA LEU A 16 2.99 -11.68 11.32
C LEU A 16 2.64 -12.88 12.22
N LYS A 17 1.65 -13.67 11.81
CA LYS A 17 1.22 -14.86 12.58
C LYS A 17 2.31 -15.93 12.67
N SER A 18 3.14 -16.06 11.64
CA SER A 18 4.25 -17.02 11.64
C SER A 18 5.53 -16.44 12.26
N GLU A 19 5.44 -15.25 12.84
CA GLU A 19 6.54 -14.57 13.54
C GLU A 19 7.77 -14.31 12.68
N ARG A 20 7.60 -14.23 11.36
CA ARG A 20 8.67 -13.85 10.43
C ARG A 20 8.99 -12.36 10.49
N VAL A 21 8.00 -11.56 10.84
CA VAL A 21 8.14 -10.12 11.08
C VAL A 21 7.44 -9.77 12.38
N GLU A 22 7.80 -8.61 12.92
CA GLU A 22 7.20 -8.10 14.16
C GLU A 22 6.12 -7.04 13.90
N LYS A 23 6.11 -6.47 12.70
CA LYS A 23 5.21 -5.36 12.35
C LYS A 23 4.65 -5.51 10.95
N ILE A 24 3.43 -4.97 10.78
CA ILE A 24 2.82 -4.73 9.48
C ILE A 24 2.68 -3.23 9.32
N ILE A 25 3.18 -2.70 8.21
CA ILE A 25 3.03 -1.29 7.86
C ILE A 25 2.33 -1.21 6.51
N LEU A 26 1.16 -0.57 6.49
CA LEU A 26 0.36 -0.38 5.29
C LEU A 26 0.33 1.09 4.94
N THR A 27 0.60 1.40 3.69
CA THR A 27 0.64 2.79 3.25
C THR A 27 0.06 2.93 1.83
N ARG A 28 -0.44 4.11 1.55
CA ARG A 28 -0.89 4.53 0.22
C ARG A 28 -0.38 5.94 -0.06
N PRO A 29 -0.12 6.29 -1.32
CA PRO A 29 0.09 7.68 -1.68
C PRO A 29 -1.20 8.45 -1.43
N ALA A 30 -1.11 9.64 -0.85
CA ALA A 30 -2.26 10.52 -0.72
C ALA A 30 -2.52 11.20 -2.07
N VAL A 31 -3.69 10.98 -2.65
CA VAL A 31 -4.08 11.57 -3.92
C VAL A 31 -5.16 12.62 -3.66
N GLU A 32 -4.90 13.83 -4.14
CA GLU A 32 -5.79 14.97 -3.93
C GLU A 32 -6.71 15.19 -5.13
N ALA A 33 -7.54 14.28 -5.51
CA ALA A 33 -8.44 14.34 -6.67
C ALA A 33 -9.08 15.74 -6.92
N GLY A 34 -8.24 16.74 -7.20
CA GLY A 34 -8.65 18.12 -7.42
C GLY A 34 -8.79 19.00 -6.18
N GLU A 35 -8.59 18.43 -4.99
CA GLU A 35 -8.65 19.17 -3.73
C GLU A 35 -7.36 18.97 -2.94
N SER A 36 -6.85 20.05 -2.36
CA SER A 36 -5.71 19.97 -1.46
C SER A 36 -6.12 19.33 -0.12
N LEU A 37 -5.27 18.50 0.45
CA LEU A 37 -5.47 17.93 1.78
C LEU A 37 -5.67 19.03 2.85
N GLY A 38 -5.10 20.23 2.62
CA GLY A 38 -5.25 21.37 3.52
C GLY A 38 -6.67 21.89 3.64
N PHE A 39 -7.54 21.61 2.66
CA PHE A 39 -8.93 22.06 2.69
C PHE A 39 -9.88 21.11 3.40
N LEU A 40 -9.44 19.90 3.73
CA LEU A 40 -10.26 18.95 4.47
C LEU A 40 -10.23 19.29 5.97
N PRO A 41 -11.34 19.10 6.70
CA PRO A 41 -11.34 19.33 8.14
C PRO A 41 -10.52 18.26 8.87
N GLY A 42 -10.00 18.64 10.03
CA GLY A 42 -9.25 17.72 10.88
C GLY A 42 -7.74 17.76 10.66
N ASP A 43 -7.01 16.93 11.39
CA ASP A 43 -5.56 16.79 11.24
C ASP A 43 -5.20 15.97 10.01
N MET A 44 -3.91 15.82 9.73
CA MET A 44 -3.44 15.10 8.54
C MET A 44 -3.95 13.64 8.53
N LYS A 45 -4.00 12.99 9.68
CA LYS A 45 -4.47 11.60 9.78
C LYS A 45 -5.95 11.51 9.44
N GLU A 46 -6.76 12.40 9.97
CA GLU A 46 -8.20 12.43 9.67
C GLU A 46 -8.47 12.77 8.20
N LYS A 47 -7.70 13.72 7.64
CA LYS A 47 -7.86 14.14 6.24
C LYS A 47 -7.60 13.04 5.26
N VAL A 48 -6.69 12.10 5.56
CA VAL A 48 -6.34 11.00 4.65
C VAL A 48 -7.05 9.69 5.00
N ASP A 49 -7.78 9.63 6.12
CA ASP A 49 -8.46 8.41 6.57
C ASP A 49 -9.33 7.76 5.48
N PRO A 50 -10.14 8.50 4.68
CA PRO A 50 -10.90 7.89 3.60
C PRO A 50 -10.05 7.14 2.58
N TYR A 51 -8.84 7.59 2.32
CA TYR A 51 -7.92 6.94 1.38
C TYR A 51 -7.33 5.65 1.95
N LEU A 52 -7.28 5.53 3.28
CA LEU A 52 -6.71 4.40 3.98
C LEU A 52 -7.76 3.37 4.41
N ARG A 53 -9.03 3.73 4.36
CA ARG A 53 -10.12 2.88 4.83
C ARG A 53 -10.14 1.48 4.23
N PRO A 54 -9.90 1.29 2.92
CA PRO A 54 -9.87 -0.07 2.37
C PRO A 54 -8.80 -0.97 2.99
N LEU A 55 -7.71 -0.39 3.48
CA LEU A 55 -6.67 -1.14 4.18
C LEU A 55 -7.16 -1.60 5.55
N TYR A 56 -7.83 -0.71 6.29
CA TYR A 56 -8.48 -1.08 7.56
C TYR A 56 -9.53 -2.17 7.35
N ASP A 57 -10.35 -2.03 6.31
CA ASP A 57 -11.41 -3.00 6.03
C ASP A 57 -10.85 -4.39 5.78
N ALA A 58 -9.77 -4.49 4.99
CA ALA A 58 -9.12 -5.76 4.72
C ALA A 58 -8.57 -6.40 6.00
N LEU A 59 -7.91 -5.62 6.86
CA LEU A 59 -7.39 -6.10 8.13
C LEU A 59 -8.52 -6.54 9.06
N ASN A 60 -9.59 -5.75 9.16
CA ASN A 60 -10.74 -6.07 10.02
C ASN A 60 -11.41 -7.37 9.58
N GLU A 61 -11.51 -7.61 8.28
CA GLU A 61 -12.07 -8.85 7.75
C GLU A 61 -11.21 -10.07 8.12
N MET A 62 -9.89 -9.92 8.13
CA MET A 62 -8.98 -11.03 8.40
C MET A 62 -8.73 -11.29 9.88
N LEU A 63 -8.66 -10.25 10.70
CA LEU A 63 -8.26 -10.34 12.10
C LEU A 63 -9.38 -10.04 13.09
N GLY A 64 -10.42 -9.35 12.64
CA GLY A 64 -11.47 -8.82 13.50
C GLY A 64 -11.10 -7.44 14.07
N LEU A 65 -12.13 -6.63 14.29
CA LEU A 65 -11.97 -5.24 14.70
C LEU A 65 -11.19 -5.08 16.01
N GLU A 66 -11.50 -5.90 17.01
CA GLU A 66 -10.84 -5.83 18.31
C GLU A 66 -9.33 -6.12 18.22
N THR A 67 -8.96 -7.13 17.43
CA THR A 67 -7.56 -7.49 17.25
C THR A 67 -6.80 -6.40 16.51
N VAL A 68 -7.41 -5.81 15.47
CA VAL A 68 -6.80 -4.73 14.72
C VAL A 68 -6.58 -3.51 15.61
N GLU A 69 -7.58 -3.10 16.39
CA GLU A 69 -7.46 -1.97 17.31
C GLU A 69 -6.33 -2.19 18.34
N LYS A 70 -6.25 -3.40 18.89
CA LYS A 70 -5.21 -3.76 19.83
C LYS A 70 -3.81 -3.68 19.19
N TYR A 71 -3.66 -4.19 17.97
CA TYR A 71 -2.37 -4.18 17.28
C TYR A 71 -1.96 -2.79 16.84
N VAL A 72 -2.92 -1.93 16.46
CA VAL A 72 -2.64 -0.54 16.13
C VAL A 72 -2.19 0.21 17.39
N GLU A 73 -2.86 0.00 18.51
CA GLU A 73 -2.49 0.62 19.79
C GLU A 73 -1.09 0.19 20.23
N LYS A 74 -0.74 -1.07 20.05
CA LYS A 74 0.58 -1.60 20.40
C LYS A 74 1.66 -1.29 19.35
N GLN A 75 1.31 -0.61 18.27
CA GLN A 75 2.22 -0.31 17.17
C GLN A 75 2.74 -1.55 16.44
N VAL A 76 2.02 -2.67 16.51
CA VAL A 76 2.29 -3.87 15.71
C VAL A 76 1.75 -3.69 14.28
N ILE A 77 0.63 -2.98 14.14
CA ILE A 77 0.09 -2.58 12.85
C ILE A 77 0.10 -1.06 12.77
N GLU A 78 0.66 -0.54 11.68
CA GLU A 78 0.64 0.88 11.38
C GLU A 78 -0.02 1.08 10.02
N ILE A 79 -0.95 2.04 9.92
CA ILE A 79 -1.57 2.43 8.67
C ILE A 79 -1.41 3.93 8.55
N ALA A 80 -0.65 4.38 7.55
CA ALA A 80 -0.30 5.79 7.43
C ALA A 80 -0.07 6.18 5.97
N PRO A 81 -0.21 7.46 5.63
CA PRO A 81 0.16 7.95 4.29
C PRO A 81 1.64 7.73 4.00
N LEU A 82 1.94 7.58 2.72
CA LEU A 82 3.31 7.34 2.27
C LEU A 82 4.31 8.39 2.77
N ALA A 83 3.90 9.65 2.86
CA ALA A 83 4.76 10.72 3.32
C ALA A 83 5.29 10.52 4.76
N PHE A 84 4.58 9.73 5.56
CA PHE A 84 4.98 9.45 6.94
C PHE A 84 6.16 8.48 7.05
N MET A 85 6.52 7.86 5.93
CA MET A 85 7.66 6.93 5.88
C MET A 85 9.00 7.65 5.74
N ARG A 86 9.00 8.92 5.33
CA ARG A 86 10.22 9.68 5.06
C ARG A 86 11.15 9.71 6.29
N GLY A 87 12.44 9.48 6.04
CA GLY A 87 13.47 9.56 7.08
C GLY A 87 13.53 8.37 8.02
N ARG A 88 12.68 7.39 7.83
CA ARG A 88 12.61 6.21 8.70
C ARG A 88 13.45 5.06 8.13
N THR A 89 13.90 4.18 9.00
CA THR A 89 14.44 2.88 8.64
C THR A 89 13.50 1.81 9.19
N LEU A 90 12.95 1.00 8.31
CA LEU A 90 11.92 0.03 8.69
C LEU A 90 12.55 -1.35 8.87
N ASN A 91 12.53 -1.85 10.11
CA ASN A 91 13.14 -3.13 10.48
C ASN A 91 12.08 -4.11 10.96
N ASP A 92 12.34 -5.39 10.75
CA ASP A 92 11.50 -6.50 11.23
C ASP A 92 10.02 -6.31 10.88
N ALA A 93 9.79 -5.86 9.65
CA ALA A 93 8.47 -5.46 9.19
C ALA A 93 8.18 -5.95 7.79
N ILE A 94 6.89 -6.21 7.52
CA ILE A 94 6.39 -6.26 6.17
C ILE A 94 5.69 -4.93 5.89
N VAL A 95 6.09 -4.28 4.80
CA VAL A 95 5.62 -2.96 4.42
C VAL A 95 4.93 -3.05 3.07
N ILE A 96 3.66 -2.64 3.01
CA ILE A 96 2.89 -2.66 1.77
C ILE A 96 2.63 -1.23 1.31
N LEU A 97 3.05 -0.93 0.09
CA LEU A 97 2.64 0.28 -0.62
C LEU A 97 1.54 -0.10 -1.60
N ASP A 98 0.31 0.26 -1.28
CA ASP A 98 -0.86 0.00 -2.09
C ASP A 98 -1.18 1.22 -2.95
N GLU A 99 -1.86 1.02 -4.09
CA GLU A 99 -2.17 2.05 -5.06
C GLU A 99 -0.91 2.79 -5.56
N ALA A 100 0.17 2.05 -5.77
CA ALA A 100 1.49 2.61 -6.07
C ALA A 100 1.57 3.31 -7.43
N GLN A 101 0.60 3.11 -8.34
CA GLN A 101 0.53 3.86 -9.58
C GLN A 101 0.37 5.37 -9.33
N ASN A 102 -0.10 5.75 -8.15
CA ASN A 102 -0.28 7.14 -7.74
C ASN A 102 0.93 7.71 -6.99
N ALA A 103 2.02 6.96 -6.91
CA ALA A 103 3.29 7.47 -6.37
C ALA A 103 4.14 8.03 -7.51
N THR A 104 4.79 9.17 -7.27
CA THR A 104 5.79 9.71 -8.19
C THR A 104 7.07 8.89 -8.13
N CYS A 105 7.97 9.11 -9.10
CA CYS A 105 9.28 8.46 -9.08
C CYS A 105 10.06 8.78 -7.81
N ALA A 106 10.01 10.03 -7.35
CA ALA A 106 10.67 10.45 -6.12
C ALA A 106 10.08 9.74 -4.90
N GLN A 107 8.76 9.60 -4.84
CA GLN A 107 8.08 8.89 -3.75
C GLN A 107 8.41 7.40 -3.75
N MET A 108 8.45 6.75 -4.93
CA MET A 108 8.86 5.35 -5.03
C MET A 108 10.28 5.15 -4.54
N LYS A 109 11.20 6.00 -4.94
CA LYS A 109 12.58 5.94 -4.48
C LYS A 109 12.66 6.14 -2.97
N MET A 110 11.94 7.13 -2.45
CA MET A 110 11.88 7.39 -1.01
C MET A 110 11.39 6.16 -0.27
N PHE A 111 10.30 5.54 -0.75
CA PHE A 111 9.73 4.35 -0.12
C PHE A 111 10.72 3.18 -0.10
N LEU A 112 11.27 2.83 -1.26
CA LEU A 112 12.15 1.67 -1.39
C LEU A 112 13.42 1.80 -0.55
N THR A 113 13.91 3.01 -0.36
CA THR A 113 15.12 3.26 0.43
C THR A 113 14.88 3.27 1.94
N ARG A 114 13.63 3.03 2.39
CA ARG A 114 13.31 2.84 3.83
C ARG A 114 13.63 1.43 4.32
N MET A 115 13.90 0.52 3.40
CA MET A 115 14.15 -0.88 3.73
C MET A 115 15.33 -1.02 4.68
N GLY A 116 15.07 -1.57 5.86
CA GLY A 116 16.06 -1.87 6.86
C GLY A 116 16.30 -3.37 6.98
N LYS A 117 16.69 -3.79 8.17
CA LYS A 117 17.00 -5.17 8.48
C LYS A 117 15.73 -6.01 8.62
N ASN A 118 15.70 -7.20 8.02
CA ASN A 118 14.53 -8.08 8.01
C ASN A 118 13.25 -7.34 7.62
N CYS A 119 13.33 -6.58 6.53
CA CYS A 119 12.21 -5.83 6.00
C CYS A 119 11.80 -6.42 4.66
N LYS A 120 10.51 -6.70 4.50
CA LYS A 120 9.95 -7.14 3.23
C LYS A 120 9.01 -6.05 2.72
N MET A 121 9.16 -5.65 1.48
CA MET A 121 8.30 -4.67 0.85
C MET A 121 7.47 -5.30 -0.24
N VAL A 122 6.18 -4.99 -0.24
CA VAL A 122 5.22 -5.40 -1.26
C VAL A 122 4.63 -4.14 -1.87
N VAL A 123 4.68 -4.05 -3.18
CA VAL A 123 4.15 -2.90 -3.92
C VAL A 123 3.02 -3.40 -4.83
N THR A 124 1.85 -2.84 -4.66
CA THR A 124 0.69 -3.18 -5.49
C THR A 124 0.22 -1.94 -6.22
N GLY A 125 -0.24 -2.11 -7.45
CA GLY A 125 -0.72 -0.99 -8.25
C GLY A 125 -1.34 -1.43 -9.57
N ASP A 126 -1.99 -0.47 -10.22
CA ASP A 126 -2.62 -0.65 -11.51
C ASP A 126 -2.34 0.59 -12.36
N VAL A 127 -1.49 0.45 -13.37
CA VAL A 127 -1.07 1.57 -14.22
C VAL A 127 -2.21 2.13 -15.07
N THR A 128 -3.35 1.43 -15.15
CA THR A 128 -4.54 1.93 -15.86
C THR A 128 -5.40 2.86 -15.02
N GLN A 129 -5.13 2.98 -13.71
CA GLN A 129 -5.93 3.74 -12.76
C GLN A 129 -5.12 4.87 -12.10
N ILE A 130 -4.34 5.59 -12.90
CA ILE A 130 -3.49 6.66 -12.38
C ILE A 130 -4.33 7.92 -12.15
N ASP A 131 -4.40 8.38 -10.88
CA ASP A 131 -5.14 9.56 -10.45
C ASP A 131 -4.23 10.79 -10.25
N LEU A 132 -2.95 10.69 -10.62
CA LEU A 132 -2.03 11.82 -10.60
C LEU A 132 -2.44 12.85 -11.66
N ILE A 133 -2.22 14.14 -11.37
CA ILE A 133 -2.49 15.25 -12.29
C ILE A 133 -1.77 14.99 -13.62
N LYS A 134 -0.51 14.54 -13.56
CA LYS A 134 0.26 14.13 -14.73
C LYS A 134 0.54 12.63 -14.63
N LYS A 135 -0.09 11.84 -15.48
CA LYS A 135 0.09 10.39 -15.49
C LYS A 135 1.55 9.98 -15.71
N LYS A 136 2.30 10.76 -16.47
CA LYS A 136 3.73 10.53 -16.70
C LYS A 136 4.58 10.63 -15.43
N ASP A 137 4.07 11.23 -14.35
CA ASP A 137 4.78 11.36 -13.08
C ASP A 137 4.69 10.09 -12.24
N SER A 138 3.90 9.08 -12.65
CA SER A 138 3.82 7.80 -11.95
C SER A 138 5.16 7.08 -12.00
N GLY A 139 5.65 6.69 -10.82
CA GLY A 139 6.92 5.99 -10.68
C GLY A 139 6.82 4.48 -10.79
N LEU A 140 5.62 3.91 -10.85
CA LEU A 140 5.43 2.46 -10.81
C LEU A 140 6.03 1.76 -12.02
N MET A 141 5.73 2.22 -13.24
CA MET A 141 6.25 1.60 -14.46
C MET A 141 7.77 1.73 -14.54
N GLN A 142 8.29 2.90 -14.20
CA GLN A 142 9.74 3.13 -14.20
C GLN A 142 10.43 2.21 -13.19
N ALA A 143 9.86 2.07 -11.99
CA ALA A 143 10.39 1.17 -10.97
C ALA A 143 10.38 -0.28 -11.46
N CYS A 144 9.29 -0.74 -12.09
CA CYS A 144 9.22 -2.09 -12.66
C CYS A 144 10.32 -2.33 -13.69
N THR A 145 10.56 -1.37 -14.56
CA THR A 145 11.60 -1.48 -15.60
C THR A 145 13.00 -1.55 -14.99
N ILE A 146 13.29 -0.69 -14.02
CA ILE A 146 14.62 -0.59 -13.40
C ILE A 146 14.91 -1.82 -12.53
N LEU A 147 13.91 -2.33 -11.81
CA LEU A 147 14.07 -3.36 -10.80
C LEU A 147 13.88 -4.79 -11.31
N ASP A 148 13.47 -4.96 -12.57
CA ASP A 148 13.08 -6.25 -13.14
C ASP A 148 14.19 -7.31 -13.11
N HIS A 149 15.45 -6.90 -13.10
CA HIS A 149 16.60 -7.81 -13.14
C HIS A 149 17.39 -7.87 -11.84
N ILE A 150 16.83 -7.36 -10.75
CA ILE A 150 17.53 -7.37 -9.46
C ILE A 150 17.13 -8.61 -8.66
N ASP A 151 18.13 -9.38 -8.21
CA ASP A 151 17.90 -10.54 -7.35
C ASP A 151 17.21 -10.11 -6.05
N GLY A 152 16.24 -10.89 -5.64
CA GLY A 152 15.44 -10.60 -4.44
C GLY A 152 14.21 -9.76 -4.72
N ILE A 153 14.00 -9.34 -5.97
CA ILE A 153 12.81 -8.59 -6.41
C ILE A 153 12.06 -9.41 -7.45
N SER A 154 10.77 -9.60 -7.22
CA SER A 154 9.87 -10.29 -8.14
C SER A 154 8.76 -9.36 -8.60
N ILE A 155 8.48 -9.35 -9.89
CA ILE A 155 7.40 -8.55 -10.48
C ILE A 155 6.38 -9.51 -11.08
N ILE A 156 5.13 -9.38 -10.63
CA ILE A 156 4.03 -10.25 -11.05
C ILE A 156 2.95 -9.37 -11.70
N HIS A 157 2.57 -9.73 -12.93
CA HIS A 157 1.49 -9.07 -13.64
C HIS A 157 0.22 -9.92 -13.55
N LEU A 158 -0.89 -9.30 -13.11
CA LEU A 158 -2.19 -9.94 -13.10
C LEU A 158 -2.95 -9.56 -14.36
N GLU A 159 -3.69 -10.52 -14.90
CA GLU A 159 -4.42 -10.37 -16.14
C GLU A 159 -5.92 -10.13 -15.90
N ASN A 160 -6.63 -9.77 -16.96
CA ASN A 160 -8.09 -9.57 -16.89
C ASN A 160 -8.82 -10.82 -16.39
N SER A 161 -8.30 -12.01 -16.66
CA SER A 161 -8.85 -13.27 -16.16
C SER A 161 -8.83 -13.38 -14.63
N ASP A 162 -7.96 -12.60 -13.97
CA ASP A 162 -7.82 -12.59 -12.52
C ASP A 162 -8.81 -11.64 -11.85
N VAL A 163 -9.57 -10.86 -12.62
CA VAL A 163 -10.50 -9.86 -12.10
C VAL A 163 -11.71 -10.55 -11.45
N VAL A 164 -11.96 -10.20 -10.18
CA VAL A 164 -13.12 -10.68 -9.43
C VAL A 164 -13.99 -9.47 -9.10
N ARG A 165 -15.12 -9.35 -9.80
CA ARG A 165 -16.10 -8.28 -9.61
C ARG A 165 -17.50 -8.83 -9.71
N ASN A 166 -18.48 -8.11 -9.15
CA ASN A 166 -19.86 -8.40 -9.40
C ASN A 166 -20.11 -8.38 -10.92
N PRO A 167 -20.78 -9.40 -11.49
CA PRO A 167 -21.02 -9.46 -12.93
C PRO A 167 -21.69 -8.22 -13.51
N LEU A 168 -22.51 -7.54 -12.72
CA LEU A 168 -23.18 -6.32 -13.15
C LEU A 168 -22.17 -5.17 -13.34
N VAL A 169 -21.19 -5.06 -12.43
CA VAL A 169 -20.14 -4.06 -12.53
C VAL A 169 -19.26 -4.30 -13.74
N GLN A 170 -18.99 -5.55 -14.10
CA GLN A 170 -18.19 -5.89 -15.26
C GLN A 170 -18.85 -5.46 -16.58
N LYS A 171 -20.16 -5.26 -16.58
CA LYS A 171 -20.91 -4.84 -17.78
C LYS A 171 -20.99 -3.32 -17.94
N ILE A 172 -20.63 -2.55 -16.94
CA ILE A 172 -20.65 -1.09 -16.95
C ILE A 172 -19.31 -0.57 -17.51
#